data_f2362ec894c6133a2a829f24249c6203
#
_entry.id   f2362ec894c6133a2a829f24249c6203
#
_cell.length_a   1.000
_cell.length_b   1.000
_cell.length_c   1.000
_cell.angle_alpha   90.00
_cell.angle_beta   90.00
_cell.angle_gamma   90.00
#
_symmetry.space_group_name_H-M   'P 1'
#
loop_
_entity.id
_entity.type
_entity.pdbx_description
1 polymer ?
#
loop_
_entity_poly.entity_id
_entity_poly.type
_entity_poly.pdbx_seq_one_letter_code
_entity_poly.pdbx_strand_id
1 'polypeptide(L)'
;MVNLVICGWCMAMSNIKTGDILNFDYTGTVQTVTLPKGTYKLECWGAQGGYSSSNSGIDVGMGGKGGYSAGTITLNQKTLIYIYTGGVGSISGNGKADGGFPNGGSSWASSTSEGAGGGGGSSDIRIGTDSLYARVIVAGGGGGGGEDNETGGYGGGETGGTLGSGTPGSQTAPSGYFGIGGHTSYDGGGGGGGWYGAYPAGGQTTPATGSSGSDTSGSPGGSGYVYTSATASNYPSGCLLNSSYYLSAAKTIAGNTSFTSPTGSSETGHSGNGYCRITVIECKNTALYTRINNSMKKATAFYFKLNNNKMYGVGSANYNGSVMNFDYTG
;
A
#
# COMPACT_ATOMS: atom_id res chain seq x y z
N MET A 1 5.35 -14.89 45.16
CA MET A 1 6.31 -14.28 44.23
C MET A 1 5.79 -14.52 42.83
N VAL A 2 5.26 -13.49 42.17
CA VAL A 2 4.87 -13.57 40.78
C VAL A 2 5.96 -12.85 39.98
N ASN A 3 6.80 -13.62 39.28
CA ASN A 3 7.77 -13.05 38.37
C ASN A 3 7.05 -12.52 37.14
N LEU A 4 6.88 -11.21 37.06
CA LEU A 4 6.44 -10.52 35.86
C LEU A 4 7.66 -10.34 34.94
N VAL A 5 7.83 -11.23 33.99
CA VAL A 5 8.79 -11.03 32.89
C VAL A 5 8.24 -9.93 32.00
N ILE A 6 8.76 -8.71 32.13
CA ILE A 6 8.50 -7.63 31.19
C ILE A 6 9.32 -7.96 29.94
N CYS A 7 8.65 -8.52 28.93
CA CYS A 7 9.21 -8.68 27.60
C CYS A 7 9.46 -7.28 27.02
N GLY A 8 10.72 -6.98 26.71
CA GLY A 8 11.21 -5.64 26.32
C GLY A 8 10.83 -5.17 24.93
N TRP A 9 9.54 -5.24 24.57
CA TRP A 9 8.97 -4.62 23.37
C TRP A 9 7.74 -3.79 23.74
N CYS A 10 7.93 -2.86 24.67
CA CYS A 10 6.96 -1.79 24.83
C CYS A 10 7.26 -0.76 23.73
N MET A 11 6.69 -0.97 22.55
CA MET A 11 6.63 0.11 21.56
C MET A 11 5.93 1.29 22.22
N ALA A 12 6.62 2.42 22.27
CA ALA A 12 6.04 3.68 22.68
C ALA A 12 4.71 3.83 21.94
N MET A 13 3.59 3.94 22.67
CA MET A 13 2.32 4.31 22.07
C MET A 13 2.54 5.68 21.43
N SER A 14 2.63 5.72 20.11
CA SER A 14 2.69 6.97 19.38
C SER A 14 1.46 7.78 19.76
N ASN A 15 1.68 8.97 20.30
CA ASN A 15 0.61 9.92 20.66
C ASN A 15 0.00 10.49 19.36
N ILE A 16 -0.65 9.62 18.57
CA ILE A 16 -1.33 10.03 17.35
C ILE A 16 -2.45 11.00 17.73
N LYS A 17 -2.45 12.17 17.14
CA LYS A 17 -3.40 13.26 17.40
C LYS A 17 -3.94 13.85 16.09
N THR A 18 -5.06 14.51 16.19
CA THR A 18 -5.64 15.29 15.08
C THR A 18 -4.61 16.25 14.48
N GLY A 19 -4.51 16.22 13.16
CA GLY A 19 -3.57 17.02 12.37
C GLY A 19 -2.23 16.31 12.07
N ASP A 20 -1.94 15.15 12.69
CA ASP A 20 -0.72 14.41 12.37
C ASP A 20 -0.78 13.86 10.94
N ILE A 21 0.39 13.82 10.30
CA ILE A 21 0.61 13.22 8.99
C ILE A 21 1.65 12.10 9.15
N LEU A 22 1.22 10.89 8.87
CA LEU A 22 2.06 9.71 8.91
C LEU A 22 2.47 9.36 7.48
N ASN A 23 3.75 9.41 7.20
CA ASN A 23 4.33 9.16 5.89
C ASN A 23 5.03 7.81 5.88
N PHE A 24 4.87 7.06 4.78
CA PHE A 24 5.42 5.73 4.60
C PHE A 24 6.15 5.67 3.26
N ASP A 25 7.46 5.82 3.33
CA ASP A 25 8.37 5.63 2.20
C ASP A 25 8.54 4.13 1.89
N TYR A 26 9.06 3.83 0.72
CA TYR A 26 9.41 2.47 0.33
C TYR A 26 10.52 1.90 1.21
N THR A 27 10.29 0.71 1.75
CA THR A 27 11.25 -0.02 2.59
C THR A 27 11.56 -1.44 2.10
N GLY A 28 10.86 -1.90 1.07
CA GLY A 28 10.94 -3.29 0.59
C GLY A 28 10.25 -4.31 1.51
N THR A 29 9.59 -3.86 2.56
CA THR A 29 8.90 -4.72 3.53
C THR A 29 7.58 -4.07 3.96
N VAL A 30 6.68 -4.87 4.56
CA VAL A 30 5.45 -4.36 5.17
C VAL A 30 5.77 -3.45 6.35
N GLN A 31 5.07 -2.32 6.41
CA GLN A 31 5.09 -1.39 7.55
C GLN A 31 3.77 -1.48 8.29
N THR A 32 3.76 -1.19 9.58
CA THR A 32 2.54 -1.25 10.39
C THR A 32 2.39 -0.03 11.28
N VAL A 33 1.14 0.35 11.49
CA VAL A 33 0.77 1.36 12.49
C VAL A 33 -0.53 0.97 13.17
N THR A 34 -0.68 1.26 14.44
CA THR A 34 -1.95 1.08 15.14
C THR A 34 -2.62 2.43 15.30
N LEU A 35 -3.74 2.61 14.59
CA LEU A 35 -4.52 3.84 14.63
C LEU A 35 -5.58 3.75 15.76
N PRO A 36 -5.74 4.80 16.59
CA PRO A 36 -6.87 4.88 17.52
C PRO A 36 -8.21 5.05 16.80
N LYS A 37 -9.32 5.02 17.54
CA LYS A 37 -10.63 5.42 17.00
C LYS A 37 -10.55 6.84 16.45
N GLY A 38 -11.03 7.07 15.22
CA GLY A 38 -10.90 8.37 14.57
C GLY A 38 -11.26 8.34 13.09
N THR A 39 -11.04 9.47 12.43
CA THR A 39 -11.25 9.66 11.00
C THR A 39 -9.92 9.98 10.33
N TYR A 40 -9.62 9.28 9.23
CA TYR A 40 -8.32 9.29 8.57
C TYR A 40 -8.47 9.42 7.07
N LYS A 41 -7.69 10.30 6.45
CA LYS A 41 -7.49 10.28 5.00
C LYS A 41 -6.36 9.30 4.69
N LEU A 42 -6.62 8.36 3.81
CA LEU A 42 -5.65 7.41 3.28
C LEU A 42 -5.29 7.82 1.86
N GLU A 43 -4.01 7.80 1.53
CA GLU A 43 -3.48 8.12 0.20
C GLU A 43 -2.39 7.10 -0.17
N CYS A 44 -2.44 6.60 -1.39
CA CYS A 44 -1.46 5.68 -1.95
C CYS A 44 -1.03 6.15 -3.35
N TRP A 45 0.26 6.04 -3.64
CA TRP A 45 0.87 6.24 -4.95
C TRP A 45 1.54 4.93 -5.36
N GLY A 46 1.18 4.39 -6.51
CA GLY A 46 1.78 3.17 -7.06
C GLY A 46 3.19 3.43 -7.58
N ALA A 47 4.00 2.39 -7.68
CA ALA A 47 5.37 2.52 -8.19
C ALA A 47 5.42 2.53 -9.72
N GLN A 48 6.50 3.07 -10.26
CA GLN A 48 6.83 3.02 -11.68
C GLN A 48 7.33 1.62 -12.07
N GLY A 49 7.07 1.18 -13.30
CA GLY A 49 7.74 0.03 -13.92
C GLY A 49 9.22 0.30 -14.21
N GLY A 50 10.00 -0.76 -14.31
CA GLY A 50 11.40 -0.69 -14.74
C GLY A 50 11.53 -0.32 -16.22
N TYR A 51 12.65 0.29 -16.57
CA TYR A 51 12.99 0.53 -17.98
C TYR A 51 13.50 -0.76 -18.61
N SER A 52 13.41 -0.88 -19.94
CA SER A 52 14.29 -1.76 -20.67
C SER A 52 15.71 -1.17 -20.74
N SER A 53 16.70 -1.94 -21.09
CA SER A 53 18.07 -1.47 -21.31
C SER A 53 18.59 -1.95 -22.64
N SER A 54 19.39 -1.14 -23.30
CA SER A 54 20.13 -1.55 -24.49
C SER A 54 21.59 -1.12 -24.36
N ASN A 55 22.51 -1.93 -24.87
CA ASN A 55 23.95 -1.63 -24.85
C ASN A 55 24.31 -0.34 -25.62
N SER A 56 23.48 0.06 -26.58
CA SER A 56 23.69 1.28 -27.36
C SER A 56 23.13 2.53 -26.67
N GLY A 57 22.30 2.36 -25.60
CA GLY A 57 21.55 3.46 -24.98
C GLY A 57 20.48 4.07 -25.91
N ILE A 58 20.27 3.47 -27.07
CA ILE A 58 19.23 3.77 -28.04
C ILE A 58 18.14 2.71 -27.86
N ASP A 59 16.91 3.03 -28.09
CA ASP A 59 15.77 2.09 -27.97
C ASP A 59 15.48 1.58 -26.54
N VAL A 60 15.45 2.50 -25.57
CA VAL A 60 15.11 2.21 -24.19
C VAL A 60 13.61 2.42 -23.95
N GLY A 61 12.87 1.34 -23.78
CA GLY A 61 11.47 1.38 -23.38
C GLY A 61 11.31 1.89 -21.94
N MET A 62 10.48 2.90 -21.76
CA MET A 62 10.24 3.49 -20.44
C MET A 62 9.26 2.65 -19.64
N GLY A 63 9.51 2.46 -18.36
CA GLY A 63 8.50 1.89 -17.45
C GLY A 63 7.31 2.82 -17.27
N GLY A 64 6.10 2.26 -17.28
CA GLY A 64 4.86 2.99 -17.03
C GLY A 64 4.85 3.64 -15.65
N LYS A 65 4.25 4.80 -15.52
CA LYS A 65 4.12 5.50 -14.24
C LYS A 65 3.02 4.93 -13.38
N GLY A 66 3.18 4.96 -12.04
CA GLY A 66 2.18 4.53 -11.09
C GLY A 66 0.99 5.49 -11.01
N GLY A 67 -0.16 4.94 -10.57
CA GLY A 67 -1.38 5.72 -10.32
C GLY A 67 -1.49 6.21 -8.88
N TYR A 68 -2.62 6.85 -8.58
CA TYR A 68 -2.93 7.38 -7.26
C TYR A 68 -4.32 6.95 -6.80
N SER A 69 -4.46 6.64 -5.52
CA SER A 69 -5.77 6.37 -4.89
C SER A 69 -5.87 7.09 -3.55
N ALA A 70 -7.06 7.60 -3.24
CA ALA A 70 -7.34 8.27 -1.98
C ALA A 70 -8.76 8.00 -1.48
N GLY A 71 -8.96 8.10 -0.16
CA GLY A 71 -10.27 8.04 0.46
C GLY A 71 -10.20 8.33 1.96
N THR A 72 -11.34 8.56 2.57
CA THR A 72 -11.47 8.85 4.01
C THR A 72 -12.19 7.72 4.70
N ILE A 73 -11.59 7.17 5.77
CA ILE A 73 -12.15 6.11 6.59
C ILE A 73 -12.41 6.60 8.02
N THR A 74 -13.47 6.10 8.64
CA THR A 74 -13.73 6.28 10.08
C THR A 74 -13.58 4.95 10.78
N LEU A 75 -12.61 4.85 11.69
CA LEU A 75 -12.36 3.69 12.53
C LEU A 75 -13.11 3.82 13.84
N ASN A 76 -13.97 2.86 14.14
CA ASN A 76 -14.81 2.87 15.35
C ASN A 76 -14.08 2.35 16.58
N GLN A 77 -12.91 1.75 16.41
CA GLN A 77 -12.05 1.22 17.48
C GLN A 77 -10.57 1.35 17.09
N LYS A 78 -9.69 1.07 18.04
CA LYS A 78 -8.25 0.94 17.80
C LYS A 78 -8.01 -0.20 16.81
N THR A 79 -7.29 0.07 15.73
CA THR A 79 -7.15 -0.83 14.58
C THR A 79 -5.70 -0.92 14.12
N LEU A 80 -5.19 -2.13 13.93
CA LEU A 80 -3.89 -2.37 13.30
C LEU A 80 -4.03 -2.21 11.78
N ILE A 81 -3.11 -1.46 11.20
CA ILE A 81 -3.04 -1.15 9.77
C ILE A 81 -1.72 -1.70 9.24
N TYR A 82 -1.78 -2.39 8.10
CA TYR A 82 -0.62 -2.84 7.34
C TYR A 82 -0.50 -1.99 6.09
N ILE A 83 0.70 -1.48 5.83
CA ILE A 83 1.00 -0.57 4.73
C ILE A 83 2.06 -1.22 3.84
N TYR A 84 1.73 -1.36 2.58
CA TYR A 84 2.61 -1.81 1.52
C TYR A 84 2.90 -0.65 0.58
N THR A 85 4.14 -0.24 0.49
CA THR A 85 4.59 0.78 -0.47
C THR A 85 5.27 0.09 -1.63
N GLY A 86 4.80 0.34 -2.84
CA GLY A 86 5.30 -0.31 -4.06
C GLY A 86 6.77 0.02 -4.33
N GLY A 87 7.53 -0.98 -4.76
CA GLY A 87 8.88 -0.79 -5.29
C GLY A 87 8.84 -0.55 -6.80
N VAL A 88 9.78 0.24 -7.32
CA VAL A 88 10.01 0.34 -8.76
C VAL A 88 10.43 -1.02 -9.32
N GLY A 89 10.00 -1.35 -10.54
CA GLY A 89 10.46 -2.53 -11.25
C GLY A 89 11.96 -2.45 -11.58
N SER A 90 12.67 -3.56 -11.50
CA SER A 90 14.10 -3.56 -11.83
C SER A 90 14.33 -3.49 -13.35
N ILE A 91 15.58 -3.24 -13.73
CA ILE A 91 16.07 -3.22 -15.09
C ILE A 91 17.00 -4.42 -15.26
N SER A 92 16.91 -5.13 -16.37
CA SER A 92 17.89 -6.14 -16.74
C SER A 92 18.36 -5.95 -18.17
N GLY A 93 19.66 -5.99 -18.37
CA GLY A 93 20.29 -6.05 -19.69
C GLY A 93 20.54 -7.48 -20.14
N ASN A 94 20.45 -8.47 -19.25
CA ASN A 94 20.57 -9.90 -19.55
C ASN A 94 20.07 -10.71 -18.34
N GLY A 95 19.18 -11.65 -18.57
CA GLY A 95 18.56 -12.44 -17.53
C GLY A 95 17.33 -11.78 -16.91
N LYS A 96 17.06 -12.06 -15.66
CA LYS A 96 15.84 -11.66 -14.97
C LYS A 96 15.85 -10.17 -14.59
N ALA A 97 14.74 -9.48 -14.89
CA ALA A 97 14.36 -8.22 -14.25
C ALA A 97 13.27 -8.50 -13.21
N ASP A 98 13.54 -8.23 -11.94
CA ASP A 98 12.56 -8.44 -10.88
C ASP A 98 11.46 -7.38 -10.92
N GLY A 99 10.22 -7.84 -10.68
CA GLY A 99 9.11 -6.93 -10.42
C GLY A 99 9.29 -6.19 -9.09
N GLY A 100 8.72 -5.00 -9.01
CA GLY A 100 8.72 -4.19 -7.79
C GLY A 100 7.92 -4.86 -6.66
N PHE A 101 8.44 -4.77 -5.43
CA PHE A 101 7.70 -5.19 -4.24
C PHE A 101 6.35 -4.45 -4.15
N PRO A 102 5.26 -5.06 -3.65
CA PRO A 102 5.17 -6.46 -3.22
C PRO A 102 4.80 -7.42 -4.38
N ASN A 103 4.40 -6.93 -5.53
CA ASN A 103 3.59 -7.71 -6.46
C ASN A 103 3.72 -7.31 -7.94
N GLY A 104 4.73 -6.55 -8.33
CA GLY A 104 5.04 -6.32 -9.75
C GLY A 104 5.50 -7.61 -10.42
N GLY A 105 5.17 -7.81 -11.69
CA GLY A 105 5.60 -8.95 -12.49
C GLY A 105 7.08 -8.84 -12.88
N SER A 106 7.79 -9.96 -12.90
CA SER A 106 9.16 -10.02 -13.44
C SER A 106 9.16 -10.18 -14.95
N SER A 107 10.27 -9.84 -15.57
CA SER A 107 10.55 -10.13 -16.97
C SER A 107 11.88 -10.87 -17.13
N TRP A 108 12.23 -11.26 -18.33
CA TRP A 108 13.48 -11.92 -18.68
C TRP A 108 14.04 -11.33 -19.96
N ALA A 109 15.25 -10.80 -19.91
CA ALA A 109 15.99 -10.33 -21.10
C ALA A 109 16.83 -11.46 -21.68
N SER A 110 16.78 -11.65 -22.99
CA SER A 110 17.50 -12.71 -23.70
C SER A 110 18.98 -12.40 -23.89
N SER A 111 19.33 -11.13 -23.95
CA SER A 111 20.72 -10.67 -24.14
C SER A 111 20.96 -9.29 -23.53
N THR A 112 22.20 -8.84 -23.52
CA THR A 112 22.57 -7.49 -23.05
C THR A 112 22.16 -6.36 -23.99
N SER A 113 21.82 -6.69 -25.23
CA SER A 113 21.34 -5.73 -26.23
C SER A 113 19.82 -5.59 -26.23
N GLU A 114 19.12 -6.51 -25.59
CA GLU A 114 17.67 -6.65 -25.58
C GLU A 114 17.21 -6.66 -24.12
N GLY A 115 17.07 -5.48 -23.54
CA GLY A 115 16.71 -5.34 -22.15
C GLY A 115 15.21 -5.41 -21.91
N ALA A 116 14.83 -5.81 -20.72
CA ALA A 116 13.45 -5.83 -20.27
C ALA A 116 13.30 -5.19 -18.88
N GLY A 117 12.16 -4.55 -18.60
CA GLY A 117 11.84 -3.96 -17.32
C GLY A 117 10.85 -4.81 -16.53
N GLY A 118 11.05 -4.96 -15.23
CA GLY A 118 10.03 -5.51 -14.32
C GLY A 118 8.85 -4.55 -14.14
N GLY A 119 7.64 -5.06 -13.88
CA GLY A 119 6.49 -4.22 -13.52
C GLY A 119 6.67 -3.55 -12.16
N GLY A 120 6.12 -2.35 -11.97
CA GLY A 120 6.09 -1.66 -10.70
C GLY A 120 5.13 -2.30 -9.70
N GLY A 121 5.45 -2.27 -8.42
CA GLY A 121 4.58 -2.74 -7.35
C GLY A 121 3.41 -1.80 -7.08
N SER A 122 2.28 -2.34 -6.65
CA SER A 122 1.20 -1.51 -6.11
C SER A 122 1.52 -1.03 -4.71
N SER A 123 0.94 0.12 -4.33
CA SER A 123 0.87 0.54 -2.92
C SER A 123 -0.52 0.27 -2.38
N ASP A 124 -0.62 -0.36 -1.21
CA ASP A 124 -1.92 -0.68 -0.61
C ASP A 124 -1.92 -0.56 0.91
N ILE A 125 -3.14 -0.37 1.46
CA ILE A 125 -3.38 -0.35 2.90
C ILE A 125 -4.42 -1.42 3.24
N ARG A 126 -4.08 -2.26 4.26
CA ARG A 126 -4.91 -3.36 4.74
C ARG A 126 -5.33 -3.13 6.19
N ILE A 127 -6.50 -3.61 6.55
CA ILE A 127 -7.10 -3.38 7.87
C ILE A 127 -7.22 -4.69 8.66
N GLY A 128 -6.65 -4.68 9.86
CA GLY A 128 -6.81 -5.73 10.88
C GLY A 128 -6.07 -7.03 10.59
N THR A 129 -5.92 -7.40 9.32
CA THR A 129 -5.28 -8.64 8.91
C THR A 129 -4.35 -8.38 7.75
N ASP A 130 -3.15 -8.97 7.76
CA ASP A 130 -2.21 -8.92 6.64
C ASP A 130 -2.62 -9.92 5.55
N SER A 131 -3.56 -9.49 4.72
CA SER A 131 -4.13 -10.28 3.63
C SER A 131 -4.51 -9.40 2.45
N LEU A 132 -4.37 -9.91 1.23
CA LEU A 132 -4.90 -9.27 0.02
C LEU A 132 -6.43 -9.05 0.11
N TYR A 133 -7.13 -9.89 0.88
CA TYR A 133 -8.57 -9.81 1.11
C TYR A 133 -8.97 -8.79 2.21
N ALA A 134 -8.01 -8.03 2.75
CA ALA A 134 -8.24 -6.96 3.73
C ALA A 134 -7.81 -5.58 3.19
N ARG A 135 -7.56 -5.42 1.88
CA ARG A 135 -7.15 -4.16 1.26
C ARG A 135 -8.31 -3.19 1.14
N VAL A 136 -8.20 -2.04 1.76
CA VAL A 136 -9.23 -0.98 1.66
C VAL A 136 -8.92 0.05 0.59
N ILE A 137 -7.65 0.16 0.18
CA ILE A 137 -7.20 1.09 -0.86
C ILE A 137 -5.97 0.51 -1.56
N VAL A 138 -5.91 0.68 -2.87
CA VAL A 138 -4.81 0.23 -3.73
C VAL A 138 -4.53 1.28 -4.80
N ALA A 139 -3.28 1.67 -4.96
CA ALA A 139 -2.80 2.42 -6.12
C ALA A 139 -1.98 1.47 -7.01
N GLY A 140 -2.39 1.32 -8.26
CA GLY A 140 -1.76 0.40 -9.20
C GLY A 140 -0.37 0.86 -9.63
N GLY A 141 0.55 -0.08 -9.80
CA GLY A 141 1.88 0.12 -10.37
C GLY A 141 1.86 0.10 -11.90
N GLY A 142 2.83 0.75 -12.52
CA GLY A 142 3.01 0.75 -13.97
C GLY A 142 3.62 -0.54 -14.50
N GLY A 143 3.38 -0.87 -15.75
CA GLY A 143 4.03 -1.98 -16.44
C GLY A 143 5.50 -1.69 -16.75
N GLY A 144 6.31 -2.73 -16.88
CA GLY A 144 7.70 -2.62 -17.32
C GLY A 144 7.81 -2.25 -18.81
N GLY A 145 8.90 -1.57 -19.19
CA GLY A 145 9.25 -1.34 -20.58
C GLY A 145 9.71 -2.64 -21.25
N GLY A 146 9.39 -2.79 -22.51
CA GLY A 146 9.87 -3.85 -23.39
C GLY A 146 11.07 -3.41 -24.21
N GLU A 147 11.62 -4.34 -25.00
CA GLU A 147 12.62 -4.10 -26.00
C GLU A 147 12.15 -3.07 -27.05
N ASP A 148 13.05 -2.61 -27.91
CA ASP A 148 12.72 -1.74 -29.06
C ASP A 148 11.95 -0.45 -28.71
N ASN A 149 12.30 0.19 -27.58
CA ASN A 149 11.67 1.43 -27.12
C ASN A 149 10.18 1.28 -26.75
N GLU A 150 9.73 0.06 -26.48
CA GLU A 150 8.35 -0.22 -26.10
C GLU A 150 8.06 0.19 -24.64
N THR A 151 7.24 1.22 -24.49
CA THR A 151 6.90 1.79 -23.17
C THR A 151 5.85 0.96 -22.45
N GLY A 152 6.01 0.78 -21.13
CA GLY A 152 5.02 0.16 -20.25
C GLY A 152 3.79 1.04 -20.01
N GLY A 153 2.63 0.39 -19.81
CA GLY A 153 1.36 1.03 -19.50
C GLY A 153 1.33 1.64 -18.10
N TYR A 154 0.62 2.73 -17.91
CA TYR A 154 0.44 3.37 -16.61
C TYR A 154 -0.40 2.53 -15.65
N GLY A 155 -0.11 2.62 -14.35
CA GLY A 155 -0.91 2.03 -13.28
C GLY A 155 -2.07 2.92 -12.81
N GLY A 156 -2.96 2.37 -12.02
CA GLY A 156 -4.04 3.10 -11.35
C GLY A 156 -5.28 3.30 -12.22
N GLY A 157 -6.19 4.14 -11.76
CA GLY A 157 -7.53 4.25 -12.32
C GLY A 157 -8.38 3.00 -12.03
N GLU A 158 -9.56 2.89 -12.62
CA GLU A 158 -10.37 1.67 -12.56
C GLU A 158 -9.77 0.55 -13.42
N THR A 159 -9.05 0.94 -14.45
CA THR A 159 -8.31 0.05 -15.35
C THR A 159 -6.94 0.68 -15.61
N GLY A 160 -5.90 -0.13 -15.51
CA GLY A 160 -4.53 0.29 -15.86
C GLY A 160 -4.39 0.60 -17.34
N GLY A 161 -3.28 1.23 -17.72
CA GLY A 161 -3.01 1.57 -19.12
C GLY A 161 -2.58 0.38 -19.94
N THR A 162 -3.02 0.35 -21.19
CA THR A 162 -2.48 -0.51 -22.24
C THR A 162 -1.52 0.30 -23.10
N LEU A 163 -0.24 -0.01 -23.01
CA LEU A 163 0.73 0.29 -24.05
C LEU A 163 1.39 -1.05 -24.37
N GLY A 164 1.58 -1.35 -25.63
CA GLY A 164 2.00 -2.69 -26.06
C GLY A 164 0.87 -3.72 -26.04
N SER A 165 1.24 -4.98 -26.01
CA SER A 165 0.32 -6.12 -25.98
C SER A 165 0.07 -6.61 -24.54
N GLY A 166 -1.06 -7.25 -24.33
CA GLY A 166 -1.47 -7.75 -23.01
C GLY A 166 -2.74 -7.10 -22.48
N THR A 167 -3.15 -7.49 -21.29
CA THR A 167 -4.40 -7.06 -20.68
C THR A 167 -4.13 -6.29 -19.39
N PRO A 168 -4.58 -5.03 -19.27
CA PRO A 168 -4.38 -4.23 -18.07
C PRO A 168 -5.18 -4.80 -16.90
N GLY A 169 -4.72 -4.56 -15.68
CA GLY A 169 -5.51 -4.82 -14.48
C GLY A 169 -6.80 -3.99 -14.50
N SER A 170 -7.92 -4.59 -14.08
CA SER A 170 -9.23 -3.94 -14.04
C SER A 170 -9.95 -4.27 -12.72
N GLN A 171 -10.78 -3.34 -12.22
CA GLN A 171 -11.58 -3.58 -11.02
C GLN A 171 -12.71 -4.60 -11.23
N THR A 172 -13.25 -4.69 -12.43
CA THR A 172 -14.49 -5.44 -12.73
C THR A 172 -14.30 -6.62 -13.65
N ALA A 173 -13.21 -6.64 -14.41
CA ALA A 173 -12.88 -7.72 -15.34
C ALA A 173 -11.54 -8.32 -14.92
N PRO A 174 -11.53 -9.43 -14.17
CA PRO A 174 -10.30 -10.07 -13.72
C PRO A 174 -9.60 -10.74 -14.91
N SER A 175 -8.93 -9.95 -15.70
CA SER A 175 -8.08 -10.40 -16.80
C SER A 175 -6.64 -10.68 -16.35
N GLY A 176 -6.31 -10.27 -15.13
CA GLY A 176 -5.06 -10.55 -14.44
C GLY A 176 -5.29 -11.30 -13.12
N TYR A 177 -4.25 -11.45 -12.33
CA TYR A 177 -4.34 -12.06 -11.01
C TYR A 177 -4.69 -11.04 -9.95
N PHE A 178 -5.50 -11.47 -8.98
CA PHE A 178 -5.85 -10.64 -7.83
C PHE A 178 -4.60 -10.27 -7.03
N GLY A 179 -4.21 -9.02 -7.11
CA GLY A 179 -3.07 -8.47 -6.40
C GLY A 179 -1.71 -8.64 -7.07
N ILE A 180 -1.55 -9.35 -8.18
CA ILE A 180 -0.23 -9.71 -8.71
C ILE A 180 -0.14 -9.38 -10.20
N GLY A 181 0.94 -8.70 -10.60
CA GLY A 181 1.31 -8.51 -12.00
C GLY A 181 1.87 -9.80 -12.61
N GLY A 182 1.48 -10.08 -13.85
CA GLY A 182 1.96 -11.25 -14.59
C GLY A 182 3.43 -11.12 -14.97
N HIS A 183 4.09 -12.26 -15.12
CA HIS A 183 5.50 -12.36 -15.52
C HIS A 183 5.63 -12.62 -17.01
N THR A 184 6.73 -12.16 -17.62
CA THR A 184 7.09 -12.48 -19.01
C THR A 184 8.36 -13.34 -19.03
N SER A 185 8.54 -14.09 -20.12
CA SER A 185 9.68 -15.00 -20.30
C SER A 185 10.63 -14.60 -21.44
N TYR A 186 10.37 -13.48 -22.09
CA TYR A 186 11.16 -13.00 -23.24
C TYR A 186 11.02 -11.48 -23.35
N ASP A 187 12.06 -10.77 -23.48
CA ASP A 187 12.31 -9.33 -23.72
C ASP A 187 11.14 -8.33 -23.58
N GLY A 188 9.94 -8.80 -23.28
CA GLY A 188 8.77 -8.00 -22.93
C GLY A 188 8.79 -7.59 -21.46
N GLY A 189 8.14 -6.47 -21.15
CA GLY A 189 8.02 -5.95 -19.80
C GLY A 189 7.21 -6.86 -18.85
N GLY A 190 7.47 -6.81 -17.55
CA GLY A 190 6.63 -7.41 -16.51
C GLY A 190 5.36 -6.59 -16.25
N GLY A 191 4.24 -7.22 -15.93
CA GLY A 191 2.97 -6.55 -15.64
C GLY A 191 2.99 -5.76 -14.35
N GLY A 192 2.32 -4.58 -14.32
CA GLY A 192 2.17 -3.79 -13.10
C GLY A 192 1.30 -4.49 -12.04
N GLY A 193 1.68 -4.40 -10.76
CA GLY A 193 0.87 -4.85 -9.63
C GLY A 193 -0.34 -3.94 -9.39
N GLY A 194 -1.43 -4.46 -8.78
CA GLY A 194 -2.63 -3.65 -8.58
C GLY A 194 -3.70 -4.32 -7.71
N TRP A 195 -4.91 -3.78 -7.75
CA TRP A 195 -6.09 -4.49 -7.27
C TRP A 195 -6.24 -5.82 -8.01
N TYR A 196 -6.32 -5.76 -9.33
CA TYR A 196 -5.84 -6.80 -10.22
C TYR A 196 -4.58 -6.30 -10.91
N GLY A 197 -3.57 -7.14 -10.96
CA GLY A 197 -2.36 -6.85 -11.71
C GLY A 197 -2.60 -7.01 -13.21
N ALA A 198 -1.72 -6.43 -13.99
CA ALA A 198 -1.74 -6.58 -15.44
C ALA A 198 -1.25 -7.95 -15.86
N TYR A 199 -1.73 -8.43 -17.01
CA TYR A 199 -1.30 -9.67 -17.62
C TYR A 199 -0.61 -9.33 -18.96
N PRO A 200 0.73 -9.46 -19.05
CA PRO A 200 1.47 -9.24 -20.29
C PRO A 200 1.01 -10.21 -21.39
N ALA A 201 1.25 -9.88 -22.65
CA ALA A 201 1.13 -10.86 -23.73
C ALA A 201 2.15 -12.00 -23.50
N GLY A 202 1.76 -13.23 -23.74
CA GLY A 202 2.59 -14.40 -23.39
C GLY A 202 2.90 -14.56 -21.90
N GLY A 203 2.17 -13.81 -21.04
CA GLY A 203 2.41 -13.74 -19.61
C GLY A 203 2.22 -15.08 -18.88
N GLN A 204 2.85 -15.16 -17.71
CA GLN A 204 2.87 -16.36 -16.84
C GLN A 204 2.51 -15.97 -15.41
N THR A 205 2.06 -16.99 -14.65
CA THR A 205 1.76 -16.84 -13.22
C THR A 205 2.99 -16.94 -12.32
N THR A 206 4.06 -17.49 -12.84
CA THR A 206 5.33 -17.72 -12.12
C THR A 206 6.46 -17.03 -12.84
N PRO A 207 7.46 -16.49 -12.10
CA PRO A 207 8.64 -15.90 -12.70
C PRO A 207 9.32 -16.85 -13.69
N ALA A 208 9.70 -16.33 -14.84
CA ALA A 208 10.46 -17.08 -15.84
C ALA A 208 11.82 -17.49 -15.26
N THR A 209 12.30 -18.66 -15.66
CA THR A 209 13.62 -19.20 -15.32
C THR A 209 14.57 -19.17 -16.52
N GLY A 210 14.13 -18.63 -17.64
CA GLY A 210 14.89 -18.54 -18.88
C GLY A 210 14.08 -17.84 -19.96
N SER A 211 14.73 -17.49 -21.07
CA SER A 211 14.09 -16.87 -22.21
C SER A 211 13.30 -17.91 -23.02
N SER A 212 12.00 -17.67 -23.22
CA SER A 212 11.16 -18.50 -24.10
C SER A 212 9.96 -17.67 -24.56
N GLY A 213 9.77 -17.58 -25.84
CA GLY A 213 8.67 -16.78 -26.44
C GLY A 213 9.17 -15.78 -27.47
N SER A 214 8.35 -14.80 -27.78
CA SER A 214 8.63 -13.76 -28.79
C SER A 214 7.96 -12.43 -28.47
N ASP A 215 7.64 -12.15 -27.21
CA ASP A 215 7.03 -10.88 -26.82
C ASP A 215 8.12 -9.88 -26.42
N THR A 216 8.19 -8.79 -27.15
CA THR A 216 9.13 -7.69 -26.94
C THR A 216 8.44 -6.43 -26.44
N SER A 217 7.13 -6.48 -26.25
CA SER A 217 6.28 -5.32 -25.96
C SER A 217 6.45 -4.82 -24.53
N GLY A 218 6.19 -3.53 -24.33
CA GLY A 218 5.92 -2.97 -23.02
C GLY A 218 4.66 -3.59 -22.41
N SER A 219 4.66 -3.78 -21.10
CA SER A 219 3.58 -4.46 -20.39
C SER A 219 2.54 -3.48 -19.84
N PRO A 220 1.25 -3.90 -19.73
CA PRO A 220 0.21 -3.05 -19.16
C PRO A 220 0.40 -2.79 -17.64
N GLY A 221 -0.28 -1.75 -17.13
CA GLY A 221 -0.32 -1.41 -15.71
C GLY A 221 -1.43 -2.09 -14.94
N GLY A 222 -1.27 -2.19 -13.61
CA GLY A 222 -2.26 -2.72 -12.69
C GLY A 222 -3.34 -1.69 -12.33
N SER A 223 -4.52 -2.14 -11.90
CA SER A 223 -5.63 -1.25 -11.51
C SER A 223 -5.49 -0.71 -10.08
N GLY A 224 -6.06 0.47 -9.84
CA GLY A 224 -6.33 0.99 -8.51
C GLY A 224 -7.64 0.45 -7.94
N TYR A 225 -7.88 0.71 -6.65
CA TYR A 225 -9.13 0.33 -5.96
C TYR A 225 -9.33 1.15 -4.69
N VAL A 226 -10.57 1.45 -4.35
CA VAL A 226 -10.96 1.96 -3.03
C VAL A 226 -12.22 1.25 -2.59
N TYR A 227 -12.21 0.67 -1.39
CA TYR A 227 -13.34 -0.07 -0.82
C TYR A 227 -14.44 0.87 -0.37
N THR A 228 -15.55 0.87 -1.10
CA THR A 228 -16.73 1.70 -0.85
C THR A 228 -18.00 0.84 -0.93
N SER A 229 -19.16 1.39 -0.59
CA SER A 229 -20.42 0.71 -0.81
C SER A 229 -20.70 0.37 -2.28
N ALA A 230 -20.15 1.15 -3.21
CA ALA A 230 -20.32 0.90 -4.66
C ALA A 230 -19.34 -0.15 -5.20
N THR A 231 -18.13 -0.24 -4.64
CA THR A 231 -17.08 -1.14 -5.15
C THR A 231 -16.94 -2.44 -4.36
N ALA A 232 -17.61 -2.57 -3.21
CA ALA A 232 -17.52 -3.75 -2.35
C ALA A 232 -17.92 -5.05 -3.07
N SER A 233 -18.85 -4.98 -4.01
CA SER A 233 -19.28 -6.13 -4.83
C SER A 233 -18.20 -6.62 -5.81
N ASN A 234 -17.17 -5.80 -6.09
CA ASN A 234 -16.05 -6.20 -6.95
C ASN A 234 -15.00 -7.02 -6.18
N TYR A 235 -15.16 -7.16 -4.85
CA TYR A 235 -14.25 -7.97 -4.06
C TYR A 235 -14.43 -9.45 -4.41
N PRO A 236 -13.33 -10.18 -4.70
CA PRO A 236 -13.44 -11.62 -4.92
C PRO A 236 -13.91 -12.33 -3.66
N SER A 237 -14.36 -13.57 -3.81
CA SER A 237 -14.75 -14.43 -2.67
C SER A 237 -13.64 -14.48 -1.62
N GLY A 238 -14.02 -14.33 -0.34
CA GLY A 238 -13.06 -14.31 0.78
C GLY A 238 -12.75 -12.91 1.34
N CYS A 239 -13.48 -11.87 0.91
CA CYS A 239 -13.35 -10.53 1.51
C CYS A 239 -13.44 -10.58 3.04
N LEU A 240 -12.44 -10.00 3.72
CA LEU A 240 -12.37 -9.93 5.19
C LEU A 240 -12.90 -8.61 5.75
N LEU A 241 -13.37 -7.72 4.88
CA LEU A 241 -13.90 -6.40 5.23
C LEU A 241 -15.42 -6.43 5.34
N ASN A 242 -15.96 -5.44 6.01
CA ASN A 242 -17.41 -5.21 6.11
C ASN A 242 -17.72 -3.72 5.91
N SER A 243 -18.99 -3.35 5.90
CA SER A 243 -19.46 -1.99 5.64
C SER A 243 -18.92 -0.92 6.59
N SER A 244 -18.43 -1.28 7.79
CA SER A 244 -17.82 -0.33 8.72
C SER A 244 -16.48 0.23 8.22
N TYR A 245 -15.89 -0.38 7.19
CA TYR A 245 -14.62 0.03 6.57
C TYR A 245 -14.80 0.72 5.22
N TYR A 246 -16.02 1.06 4.81
CA TYR A 246 -16.25 1.83 3.58
C TYR A 246 -15.59 3.21 3.67
N LEU A 247 -14.84 3.56 2.63
CA LEU A 247 -14.25 4.88 2.48
C LEU A 247 -15.23 5.82 1.77
N SER A 248 -15.24 7.07 2.22
CA SER A 248 -15.88 8.20 1.56
C SER A 248 -14.86 9.05 0.82
N ALA A 249 -15.33 10.00 -0.02
CA ALA A 249 -14.46 10.84 -0.86
C ALA A 249 -13.41 10.03 -1.65
N ALA A 250 -13.81 8.82 -2.05
CA ALA A 250 -12.98 7.85 -2.73
C ALA A 250 -12.66 8.27 -4.16
N LYS A 251 -11.41 8.06 -4.57
CA LYS A 251 -10.99 8.23 -5.96
C LYS A 251 -9.82 7.32 -6.29
N THR A 252 -9.75 6.90 -7.55
CA THR A 252 -8.57 6.33 -8.19
C THR A 252 -8.24 7.17 -9.41
N ILE A 253 -6.97 7.48 -9.62
CA ILE A 253 -6.50 8.30 -10.73
C ILE A 253 -5.40 7.54 -11.46
N ALA A 254 -5.51 7.48 -12.77
CA ALA A 254 -4.57 6.80 -13.64
C ALA A 254 -3.23 7.57 -13.75
N GLY A 255 -2.13 6.84 -13.93
CA GLY A 255 -0.78 7.39 -14.03
C GLY A 255 -0.49 8.21 -15.30
N ASN A 256 -1.44 8.35 -16.22
CA ASN A 256 -1.39 9.29 -17.32
C ASN A 256 -2.13 10.61 -17.01
N THR A 257 -2.63 10.79 -15.84
CA THR A 257 -3.42 11.95 -15.38
C THR A 257 -2.68 12.66 -14.26
N SER A 258 -2.90 13.97 -14.12
CA SER A 258 -2.27 14.77 -13.06
C SER A 258 -2.97 14.62 -11.72
N PHE A 259 -2.18 14.50 -10.67
CA PHE A 259 -2.61 14.47 -9.27
C PHE A 259 -1.54 15.09 -8.36
N THR A 260 -1.85 15.23 -7.07
CA THR A 260 -0.90 15.75 -6.09
C THR A 260 0.15 14.68 -5.74
N SER A 261 1.42 15.03 -5.85
CA SER A 261 2.57 14.19 -5.46
C SER A 261 2.68 14.05 -3.94
N PRO A 262 3.49 13.11 -3.42
CA PRO A 262 3.81 13.04 -1.99
C PRO A 262 4.41 14.34 -1.41
N THR A 263 5.09 15.14 -2.23
CA THR A 263 5.67 16.42 -1.80
C THR A 263 4.69 17.61 -1.84
N GLY A 264 3.46 17.38 -2.33
CA GLY A 264 2.41 18.40 -2.43
C GLY A 264 2.39 19.17 -3.75
N SER A 265 3.33 18.94 -4.66
CA SER A 265 3.31 19.49 -6.03
C SER A 265 2.38 18.69 -6.94
N SER A 266 2.07 19.21 -8.13
CA SER A 266 1.38 18.43 -9.17
C SER A 266 2.36 17.54 -9.91
N GLU A 267 1.97 16.29 -10.15
CA GLU A 267 2.70 15.36 -11.03
C GLU A 267 1.73 14.64 -11.97
N THR A 268 2.21 14.20 -13.14
CA THR A 268 1.47 13.35 -14.07
C THR A 268 2.04 11.94 -13.99
N GLY A 269 1.30 11.07 -13.29
CA GLY A 269 1.77 9.74 -12.92
C GLY A 269 2.94 9.77 -11.95
N HIS A 270 2.95 8.81 -11.03
CA HIS A 270 4.01 8.71 -10.01
C HIS A 270 5.24 8.00 -10.56
N SER A 271 6.41 8.61 -10.35
CA SER A 271 7.71 8.08 -10.79
C SER A 271 8.50 7.51 -9.62
N GLY A 272 9.30 6.48 -9.88
CA GLY A 272 10.10 5.82 -8.85
C GLY A 272 9.29 4.90 -7.95
N ASN A 273 9.72 4.76 -6.71
CA ASN A 273 9.04 3.95 -5.71
C ASN A 273 7.70 4.58 -5.31
N GLY A 274 6.72 3.75 -5.00
CA GLY A 274 5.44 4.18 -4.47
C GLY A 274 5.54 4.82 -3.08
N TYR A 275 4.40 5.29 -2.60
CA TYR A 275 4.30 6.00 -1.35
C TYR A 275 2.93 5.80 -0.71
N CYS A 276 2.84 5.85 0.62
CA CYS A 276 1.58 5.91 1.33
C CYS A 276 1.57 7.04 2.38
N ARG A 277 0.39 7.60 2.60
CA ARG A 277 0.18 8.64 3.61
C ARG A 277 -1.12 8.42 4.35
N ILE A 278 -1.08 8.62 5.66
CA ILE A 278 -2.27 8.67 6.52
C ILE A 278 -2.31 10.03 7.18
N THR A 279 -3.34 10.82 6.88
CA THR A 279 -3.58 12.10 7.54
C THR A 279 -4.67 11.93 8.59
N VAL A 280 -4.40 12.31 9.82
CA VAL A 280 -5.32 12.20 10.95
C VAL A 280 -6.29 13.40 10.94
N ILE A 281 -7.50 13.20 10.40
CA ILE A 281 -8.51 14.25 10.33
C ILE A 281 -9.12 14.50 11.72
N GLU A 282 -9.46 13.41 12.41
CA GLU A 282 -9.98 13.45 13.78
C GLU A 282 -9.46 12.22 14.53
N CYS A 283 -8.90 12.43 15.69
CA CYS A 283 -8.50 11.37 16.59
C CYS A 283 -9.26 11.48 17.91
N LYS A 284 -10.06 10.45 18.20
CA LYS A 284 -10.80 10.35 19.48
C LYS A 284 -9.97 9.56 20.48
N ASN A 285 -8.90 10.18 20.98
CA ASN A 285 -8.20 9.62 22.13
C ASN A 285 -9.14 9.67 23.32
N THR A 286 -9.49 8.51 23.87
CA THR A 286 -10.25 8.44 25.10
C THR A 286 -9.36 8.94 26.23
N ALA A 287 -9.50 10.22 26.57
CA ALA A 287 -8.84 10.74 27.75
C ALA A 287 -9.56 10.19 29.00
N LEU A 288 -8.83 9.58 29.90
CA LEU A 288 -9.36 9.27 31.21
C LEU A 288 -9.48 10.58 32.00
N TYR A 289 -10.66 10.78 32.59
CA TYR A 289 -10.92 11.90 33.49
C TYR A 289 -11.08 11.35 34.92
N THR A 290 -10.48 12.03 35.85
CA THR A 290 -10.70 11.77 37.28
C THR A 290 -11.45 12.95 37.89
N ARG A 291 -12.28 12.68 38.89
CA ARG A 291 -12.99 13.72 39.61
C ARG A 291 -12.13 14.16 40.78
N ILE A 292 -11.68 15.42 40.74
CA ILE A 292 -10.91 16.03 41.82
C ILE A 292 -11.72 17.28 42.27
N ASN A 293 -12.05 17.34 43.56
CA ASN A 293 -12.79 18.46 44.16
C ASN A 293 -14.07 18.83 43.35
N ASN A 294 -14.90 17.81 43.07
CA ASN A 294 -16.14 17.95 42.29
C ASN A 294 -15.98 18.43 40.82
N SER A 295 -14.77 18.56 40.31
CA SER A 295 -14.49 18.92 38.94
C SER A 295 -13.88 17.73 38.18
N MET A 296 -14.35 17.48 36.94
CA MET A 296 -13.75 16.51 36.05
C MET A 296 -12.43 17.07 35.49
N LYS A 297 -11.32 16.39 35.78
CA LYS A 297 -9.99 16.76 35.26
C LYS A 297 -9.42 15.64 34.41
N LYS A 298 -8.83 16.01 33.30
CA LYS A 298 -8.11 15.07 32.43
C LYS A 298 -6.92 14.47 33.18
N ALA A 299 -6.88 13.15 33.34
CA ALA A 299 -5.75 12.48 33.95
C ALA A 299 -4.57 12.44 32.97
N THR A 300 -3.42 12.90 33.42
CA THR A 300 -2.16 12.89 32.65
C THR A 300 -1.32 11.65 32.89
N ALA A 301 -1.56 10.95 34.02
CA ALA A 301 -0.92 9.69 34.36
C ALA A 301 -1.78 8.91 35.37
N PHE A 302 -1.66 7.60 35.38
CA PHE A 302 -2.25 6.71 36.37
C PHE A 302 -1.13 5.97 37.10
N TYR A 303 -1.27 5.88 38.42
CA TYR A 303 -0.34 5.14 39.27
C TYR A 303 -1.13 4.09 40.05
N PHE A 304 -0.69 2.86 40.02
CA PHE A 304 -1.23 1.80 40.87
C PHE A 304 -0.29 1.58 42.06
N LYS A 305 -0.87 1.54 43.23
CA LYS A 305 -0.15 1.18 44.46
C LYS A 305 -0.25 -0.34 44.62
N LEU A 306 0.86 -1.04 44.50
CA LEU A 306 0.97 -2.44 44.84
C LEU A 306 1.45 -2.59 46.31
N ASN A 307 1.22 -3.75 46.91
CA ASN A 307 1.36 -4.04 48.37
C ASN A 307 2.68 -3.63 49.08
N ASN A 308 3.62 -3.00 48.39
CA ASN A 308 4.92 -2.56 48.93
C ASN A 308 5.15 -1.04 48.83
N ASN A 309 4.11 -0.23 48.82
CA ASN A 309 4.18 1.24 48.75
C ASN A 309 4.91 1.81 47.51
N LYS A 310 5.22 1.02 46.49
CA LYS A 310 5.79 1.52 45.23
C LYS A 310 4.67 1.89 44.24
N MET A 311 4.80 3.09 43.70
CA MET A 311 3.92 3.61 42.65
C MET A 311 4.47 3.23 41.29
N TYR A 312 3.65 2.66 40.43
CA TYR A 312 4.01 2.34 39.04
C TYR A 312 3.12 3.13 38.13
N GLY A 313 3.75 3.92 37.22
CA GLY A 313 3.03 4.64 36.17
C GLY A 313 2.60 3.67 35.07
N VAL A 314 1.33 3.67 34.72
CA VAL A 314 0.80 2.93 33.58
C VAL A 314 0.31 3.95 32.55
N GLY A 315 0.94 3.96 31.40
CA GLY A 315 0.46 4.73 30.26
C GLY A 315 -0.88 4.17 29.78
N SER A 316 -1.85 5.06 29.56
CA SER A 316 -3.19 4.87 28.98
C SER A 316 -3.83 3.49 29.12
N ALA A 317 -4.80 3.35 30.01
CA ALA A 317 -5.72 2.22 30.04
C ALA A 317 -6.76 2.36 28.92
N ASN A 318 -7.02 1.29 28.18
CA ASN A 318 -8.18 1.20 27.29
C ASN A 318 -9.44 1.12 28.16
N TYR A 319 -10.41 2.01 27.88
CA TYR A 319 -11.64 2.09 28.62
C TYR A 319 -12.85 2.01 27.69
N ASN A 320 -13.79 1.11 27.97
CA ASN A 320 -15.03 0.96 27.21
C ASN A 320 -16.25 1.43 28.00
N GLY A 321 -16.27 2.71 28.31
CA GLY A 321 -17.53 3.40 28.64
C GLY A 321 -18.01 3.42 30.08
N SER A 322 -17.32 2.81 31.07
CA SER A 322 -17.71 2.90 32.49
C SER A 322 -16.78 3.86 33.26
N VAL A 323 -17.28 4.59 34.24
CA VAL A 323 -16.51 5.47 35.10
C VAL A 323 -15.77 4.62 36.13
N MET A 324 -14.42 4.63 36.11
CA MET A 324 -13.68 4.09 37.26
C MET A 324 -13.51 5.19 38.30
N ASN A 325 -14.09 4.98 39.46
CA ASN A 325 -13.85 5.82 40.63
C ASN A 325 -12.60 5.31 41.32
N PHE A 326 -11.61 6.18 41.51
CA PHE A 326 -10.46 5.90 42.35
C PHE A 326 -10.59 6.76 43.60
N ASP A 327 -10.73 6.14 44.77
CA ASP A 327 -10.61 6.83 46.03
C ASP A 327 -9.12 7.10 46.30
N TYR A 328 -8.75 8.35 46.28
CA TYR A 328 -7.46 8.81 46.76
C TYR A 328 -7.54 9.05 48.24
N THR A 329 -7.10 8.11 49.03
CA THR A 329 -6.79 8.34 50.46
C THR A 329 -5.33 8.80 50.52
N GLY A 330 -5.13 10.08 50.82
CA GLY A 330 -3.88 10.80 50.88
C GLY A 330 -2.75 10.12 51.66
#